data_dbeb691acaf7fdf8f2cda0de90e5724f
#
_entry.id   dbeb691acaf7fdf8f2cda0de90e5724f
#
_cell.length_a   1.000
_cell.length_b   1.000
_cell.length_c   1.000
_cell.angle_alpha   90.00
_cell.angle_beta   90.00
_cell.angle_gamma   90.00
#
_symmetry.space_group_name_H-M   'P 1'
#
loop_
_entity.id
_entity.type
_entity.pdbx_description
1 polymer ?
#
loop_
_entity_poly.entity_id
_entity_poly.type
_entity_poly.pdbx_seq_one_letter_code
_entity_poly.pdbx_strand_id
1 'polypeptide(L)'
;MTQSVVVQMGQCGNQVGCRFWDLALREHAHVNKNGLYDDALGSFFRNVDSRESDGGACGIGGRIQRLKARAVLVDMEEGVVNEILQGPLRELFDSTQLLTGVSGSGNNWAVGHMTYGSAYREQIVDTLRKAAEHCDCLQCFFLIHSMGGGTGSGLGTRVLGLLEEEFPEVCRIVSSIYPSAEDDVVTSPYNSVLAMRELTEHADCVLPVENQSLVDIVNKIRQMSHGGRPGSAIKRDSAVISGQGGLSGAEKPFDAMNNIVANLLLNITSSARFDGSLNMDLNEIAMNLVPFPRLHYLVPSLTPLYTLADVSVPTRRLDQMFSDAFSKDHQLIRADPKRCLYLACALMVRGNVQVSDLRRNIERLKPSLPFVSWNQEGWKTGLCSVPPVGHSHSLLALANNTCVKTTFMELRERFTKLYRKKAHLHHYLQVEGMEQSFFSEALGSLSSLIEEYHELDATKGRLMPDAPRLSIAT
;
A
#
# COMPACT_ATOMS: atom_id res chain seq x y z
N MET A 1 -12.15 3.60 19.67
CA MET A 1 -11.27 3.84 18.51
C MET A 1 -11.73 3.04 17.30
N THR A 2 -11.45 3.54 16.13
CA THR A 2 -11.75 2.88 14.86
C THR A 2 -10.84 1.67 14.65
N GLN A 3 -11.39 0.61 14.08
CA GLN A 3 -10.70 -0.66 13.88
C GLN A 3 -10.57 -0.96 12.40
N SER A 4 -9.49 -1.63 12.03
CA SER A 4 -9.20 -1.99 10.65
C SER A 4 -8.80 -3.45 10.53
N VAL A 5 -9.20 -4.08 9.42
CA VAL A 5 -8.82 -5.46 9.09
C VAL A 5 -7.86 -5.44 7.90
N VAL A 6 -6.74 -6.16 8.01
CA VAL A 6 -5.73 -6.26 6.95
C VAL A 6 -5.91 -7.59 6.21
N VAL A 7 -6.23 -7.51 4.93
CA VAL A 7 -6.40 -8.66 4.03
C VAL A 7 -5.14 -8.83 3.19
N GLN A 8 -4.45 -9.94 3.36
CA GLN A 8 -3.16 -10.23 2.74
C GLN A 8 -3.35 -11.28 1.65
N MET A 9 -3.05 -10.92 0.41
CA MET A 9 -3.38 -11.74 -0.76
C MET A 9 -2.13 -12.22 -1.49
N GLY A 10 -1.98 -13.53 -1.59
CA GLY A 10 -0.88 -14.19 -2.29
C GLY A 10 0.47 -14.02 -1.59
N GLN A 11 1.52 -14.53 -2.21
CA GLN A 11 2.87 -14.53 -1.65
C GLN A 11 3.33 -13.12 -1.23
N CYS A 12 3.24 -12.15 -2.12
CA CYS A 12 3.70 -10.78 -1.86
C CYS A 12 2.91 -10.12 -0.72
N GLY A 13 1.56 -10.20 -0.75
CA GLY A 13 0.71 -9.64 0.28
C GLY A 13 0.97 -10.23 1.67
N ASN A 14 1.18 -11.55 1.74
CA ASN A 14 1.49 -12.24 2.98
C ASN A 14 2.88 -11.88 3.52
N GLN A 15 3.89 -11.74 2.66
CA GLN A 15 5.24 -11.34 3.07
C GLN A 15 5.28 -9.89 3.58
N VAL A 16 4.68 -8.94 2.85
CA VAL A 16 4.58 -7.53 3.26
C VAL A 16 3.78 -7.41 4.55
N GLY A 17 2.64 -8.09 4.64
CA GLY A 17 1.79 -8.09 5.83
C GLY A 17 2.50 -8.66 7.06
N CYS A 18 3.22 -9.78 6.92
CA CYS A 18 4.03 -10.33 8.01
C CYS A 18 5.04 -9.30 8.54
N ARG A 19 5.68 -8.56 7.63
CA ARG A 19 6.61 -7.50 8.01
C ARG A 19 5.93 -6.32 8.69
N PHE A 20 4.75 -5.93 8.20
CA PHE A 20 3.92 -4.90 8.84
C PHE A 20 3.59 -5.27 10.28
N TRP A 21 3.15 -6.51 10.54
CA TRP A 21 2.80 -6.96 11.89
C TRP A 21 4.00 -7.01 12.84
N ASP A 22 5.16 -7.47 12.39
CA ASP A 22 6.40 -7.45 13.19
C ASP A 22 6.73 -6.02 13.65
N LEU A 23 6.74 -5.07 12.70
CA LEU A 23 7.06 -3.68 13.01
C LEU A 23 5.98 -3.00 13.85
N ALA A 24 4.70 -3.27 13.60
CA ALA A 24 3.59 -2.74 14.38
C ALA A 24 3.67 -3.18 15.84
N LEU A 25 3.93 -4.47 16.10
CA LEU A 25 4.15 -4.98 17.45
C LEU A 25 5.32 -4.29 18.16
N ARG A 26 6.42 -4.07 17.46
CA ARG A 26 7.59 -3.35 18.02
C ARG A 26 7.26 -1.90 18.38
N GLU A 27 6.49 -1.20 17.54
CA GLU A 27 6.04 0.17 17.83
C GLU A 27 5.14 0.21 19.07
N HIS A 28 4.16 -0.68 19.15
CA HIS A 28 3.28 -0.77 20.33
C HIS A 28 4.05 -1.18 21.60
N ALA A 29 4.97 -2.14 21.53
CA ALA A 29 5.81 -2.53 22.66
C ALA A 29 6.74 -1.41 23.14
N HIS A 30 7.16 -0.50 22.23
CA HIS A 30 7.97 0.65 22.61
C HIS A 30 7.18 1.69 23.41
N VAL A 31 5.90 1.88 23.08
CA VAL A 31 5.00 2.85 23.72
C VAL A 31 4.34 2.27 24.96
N ASN A 32 3.75 1.09 24.84
CA ASN A 32 3.00 0.41 25.89
C ASN A 32 3.92 -0.45 26.75
N LYS A 33 4.50 0.15 27.80
CA LYS A 33 5.38 -0.54 28.75
C LYS A 33 4.63 -1.21 29.91
N ASN A 34 3.34 -0.87 30.09
CA ASN A 34 2.55 -1.34 31.22
C ASN A 34 1.93 -2.72 30.98
N GLY A 35 1.94 -3.21 29.75
CA GLY A 35 1.34 -4.50 29.37
C GLY A 35 -0.18 -4.53 29.52
N LEU A 36 -0.84 -3.38 29.44
CA LEU A 36 -2.30 -3.25 29.43
C LEU A 36 -2.81 -3.14 28.00
N TYR A 37 -3.94 -3.77 27.73
CA TYR A 37 -4.60 -3.65 26.44
C TYR A 37 -5.32 -2.31 26.35
N ASP A 38 -4.85 -1.43 25.50
CA ASP A 38 -5.34 -0.08 25.30
C ASP A 38 -6.06 0.09 23.97
N ASP A 39 -6.71 1.24 23.77
CA ASP A 39 -7.38 1.60 22.53
C ASP A 39 -6.46 1.59 21.31
N ALA A 40 -5.20 1.98 21.50
CA ALA A 40 -4.20 1.99 20.44
C ALA A 40 -3.95 0.56 19.88
N LEU A 41 -3.78 -0.41 20.78
CA LEU A 41 -3.71 -1.83 20.39
C LEU A 41 -5.01 -2.32 19.78
N GLY A 42 -6.16 -1.88 20.30
CA GLY A 42 -7.49 -2.30 19.86
C GLY A 42 -7.79 -2.01 18.39
N SER A 43 -7.10 -1.04 17.77
CA SER A 43 -7.30 -0.67 16.37
C SER A 43 -6.89 -1.76 15.37
N PHE A 44 -5.83 -2.52 15.65
CA PHE A 44 -5.28 -3.57 14.77
C PHE A 44 -5.15 -4.94 15.43
N PHE A 45 -5.25 -5.01 16.77
CA PHE A 45 -5.14 -6.25 17.50
C PHE A 45 -6.37 -6.48 18.36
N ARG A 46 -6.60 -7.72 18.75
CA ARG A 46 -7.58 -8.12 19.77
C ARG A 46 -6.87 -8.89 20.89
N ASN A 47 -7.30 -8.70 22.11
CA ASN A 47 -6.81 -9.43 23.28
C ASN A 47 -7.78 -10.57 23.58
N VAL A 48 -7.32 -11.82 23.47
CA VAL A 48 -8.15 -13.01 23.63
C VAL A 48 -7.84 -13.67 24.98
N ASP A 49 -8.88 -13.97 25.76
CA ASP A 49 -8.72 -14.75 26.99
C ASP A 49 -8.59 -16.25 26.65
N SER A 50 -7.51 -16.84 27.09
CA SER A 50 -7.26 -18.27 26.89
C SER A 50 -8.12 -19.19 27.77
N ARG A 51 -8.89 -18.62 28.70
CA ARG A 51 -9.74 -19.37 29.66
C ARG A 51 -11.17 -19.57 29.17
N GLU A 52 -11.61 -18.77 28.22
CA GLU A 52 -12.96 -18.92 27.63
C GLU A 52 -12.87 -19.79 26.38
N SER A 53 -13.67 -20.86 26.33
CA SER A 53 -13.72 -21.81 25.24
C SER A 53 -14.14 -21.21 23.89
N ASP A 54 -14.78 -20.04 23.91
CA ASP A 54 -15.25 -19.30 22.72
C ASP A 54 -14.35 -18.07 22.39
N GLY A 55 -13.20 -17.90 23.04
CA GLY A 55 -12.27 -16.82 22.72
C GLY A 55 -12.79 -15.43 23.06
N GLY A 56 -13.50 -15.27 24.20
CA GLY A 56 -14.01 -13.98 24.67
C GLY A 56 -12.92 -12.91 24.68
N ALA A 57 -13.26 -11.71 24.16
CA ALA A 57 -12.33 -10.59 24.12
C ALA A 57 -12.15 -9.98 25.52
N CYS A 58 -10.92 -9.90 26.04
CA CYS A 58 -10.60 -9.09 27.22
C CYS A 58 -10.78 -7.61 26.88
N GLY A 59 -11.63 -6.94 27.65
CA GLY A 59 -11.92 -5.52 27.44
C GLY A 59 -10.71 -4.60 27.63
N ILE A 60 -10.86 -3.35 27.16
CA ILE A 60 -9.86 -2.28 27.29
C ILE A 60 -9.53 -2.04 28.76
N GLY A 61 -8.23 -1.84 29.05
CA GLY A 61 -7.69 -1.67 30.41
C GLY A 61 -7.31 -2.96 31.11
N GLY A 62 -7.63 -4.14 30.53
CA GLY A 62 -7.20 -5.45 31.03
C GLY A 62 -5.73 -5.72 30.70
N ARG A 63 -5.12 -6.72 31.38
CA ARG A 63 -3.78 -7.19 31.01
C ARG A 63 -3.80 -7.86 29.66
N ILE A 64 -2.73 -7.64 28.90
CA ILE A 64 -2.51 -8.37 27.66
C ILE A 64 -2.29 -9.84 27.99
N GLN A 65 -3.14 -10.72 27.49
CA GLN A 65 -3.02 -12.16 27.62
C GLN A 65 -2.48 -12.76 26.32
N ARG A 66 -3.26 -12.70 25.25
CA ARG A 66 -2.89 -13.20 23.94
C ARG A 66 -3.39 -12.25 22.85
N LEU A 67 -2.44 -11.60 22.19
CA LEU A 67 -2.77 -10.72 21.07
C LEU A 67 -3.02 -11.53 19.79
N LYS A 68 -4.11 -11.22 19.11
CA LYS A 68 -4.43 -11.69 17.76
C LYS A 68 -4.52 -10.50 16.81
N ALA A 69 -3.90 -10.62 15.63
CA ALA A 69 -4.00 -9.61 14.60
C ALA A 69 -5.40 -9.60 13.97
N ARG A 70 -5.91 -8.42 13.64
CA ARG A 70 -7.08 -8.26 12.79
C ARG A 70 -6.66 -8.46 11.33
N ALA A 71 -6.33 -9.70 10.97
CA ALA A 71 -5.74 -10.07 9.69
C ALA A 71 -6.49 -11.23 9.06
N VAL A 72 -6.61 -11.22 7.74
CA VAL A 72 -7.05 -12.36 6.94
C VAL A 72 -5.93 -12.67 5.94
N LEU A 73 -5.43 -13.90 5.98
CA LEU A 73 -4.35 -14.38 5.12
C LEU A 73 -4.92 -15.34 4.08
N VAL A 74 -4.76 -15.00 2.81
CA VAL A 74 -5.26 -15.81 1.70
C VAL A 74 -4.12 -16.08 0.72
N ASP A 75 -3.86 -17.36 0.45
CA ASP A 75 -2.96 -17.76 -0.63
C ASP A 75 -3.41 -19.10 -1.22
N MET A 76 -3.25 -19.24 -2.52
CA MET A 76 -3.53 -20.53 -3.20
C MET A 76 -2.32 -21.47 -3.20
N GLU A 77 -1.24 -21.06 -2.54
CA GLU A 77 -0.05 -21.87 -2.25
C GLU A 77 0.25 -21.82 -0.76
N GLU A 78 0.49 -22.99 -0.16
CA GLU A 78 0.72 -23.10 1.30
C GLU A 78 2.08 -22.58 1.75
N GLY A 79 3.05 -22.47 0.83
CA GLY A 79 4.46 -22.26 1.16
C GLY A 79 4.73 -21.06 2.06
N VAL A 80 4.25 -19.89 1.66
CA VAL A 80 4.51 -18.63 2.40
C VAL A 80 3.72 -18.57 3.71
N VAL A 81 2.45 -18.99 3.69
CA VAL A 81 1.62 -19.01 4.90
C VAL A 81 2.19 -19.98 5.94
N ASN A 82 2.62 -21.17 5.52
CA ASN A 82 3.28 -22.15 6.39
C ASN A 82 4.59 -21.60 6.96
N GLU A 83 5.39 -20.87 6.18
CA GLU A 83 6.60 -20.21 6.67
C GLU A 83 6.27 -19.18 7.77
N ILE A 84 5.23 -18.35 7.59
CA ILE A 84 4.77 -17.38 8.58
C ILE A 84 4.32 -18.08 9.88
N LEU A 85 3.58 -19.19 9.75
CA LEU A 85 3.09 -19.96 10.90
C LEU A 85 4.18 -20.76 11.62
N GLN A 86 5.32 -21.00 10.98
CA GLN A 86 6.52 -21.57 11.63
C GLN A 86 7.40 -20.48 12.25
N GLY A 87 7.17 -19.22 11.90
CA GLY A 87 7.93 -18.07 12.38
C GLY A 87 7.52 -17.58 13.78
N PRO A 88 8.18 -16.52 14.28
CA PRO A 88 7.93 -15.95 15.61
C PRO A 88 6.53 -15.34 15.77
N LEU A 89 5.86 -15.00 14.66
CA LEU A 89 4.53 -14.40 14.67
C LEU A 89 3.37 -15.42 14.58
N ARG A 90 3.66 -16.73 14.64
CA ARG A 90 2.63 -17.78 14.50
C ARG A 90 1.44 -17.60 15.44
N GLU A 91 1.70 -17.20 16.68
CA GLU A 91 0.67 -17.03 17.70
C GLU A 91 -0.21 -15.80 17.48
N LEU A 92 0.24 -14.88 16.63
CA LEU A 92 -0.46 -13.64 16.31
C LEU A 92 -1.65 -13.86 15.38
N PHE A 93 -1.55 -14.84 14.48
CA PHE A 93 -2.60 -15.12 13.50
C PHE A 93 -3.62 -16.12 14.04
N ASP A 94 -4.88 -15.91 13.67
CA ASP A 94 -5.95 -16.81 14.01
C ASP A 94 -6.12 -17.86 12.92
N SER A 95 -6.21 -19.13 13.29
CA SER A 95 -6.39 -20.23 12.33
C SER A 95 -7.71 -20.15 11.54
N THR A 96 -8.73 -19.49 12.10
CA THR A 96 -10.02 -19.30 11.46
C THR A 96 -10.00 -18.21 10.38
N GLN A 97 -8.94 -17.39 10.33
CA GLN A 97 -8.74 -16.30 9.38
C GLN A 97 -7.69 -16.62 8.32
N LEU A 98 -7.35 -17.90 8.17
CA LEU A 98 -6.41 -18.40 7.17
C LEU A 98 -7.17 -19.15 6.08
N LEU A 99 -6.91 -18.80 4.82
CA LEU A 99 -7.41 -19.53 3.66
C LEU A 99 -6.24 -19.90 2.75
N THR A 100 -5.95 -21.18 2.64
CA THR A 100 -4.86 -21.68 1.80
C THR A 100 -5.35 -22.71 0.81
N GLY A 101 -4.84 -22.65 -0.41
CA GLY A 101 -5.05 -23.66 -1.45
C GLY A 101 -3.79 -24.48 -1.70
N VAL A 102 -3.90 -25.52 -2.52
CA VAL A 102 -2.81 -26.48 -2.76
C VAL A 102 -2.07 -26.23 -4.08
N SER A 103 -2.75 -25.68 -5.10
CA SER A 103 -2.27 -25.76 -6.48
C SER A 103 -1.89 -24.44 -7.13
N GLY A 104 -1.88 -23.32 -6.40
CA GLY A 104 -1.54 -22.03 -6.98
C GLY A 104 -2.38 -21.60 -8.20
N SER A 105 -2.25 -20.36 -8.63
CA SER A 105 -2.98 -19.81 -9.78
C SER A 105 -2.16 -19.79 -11.09
N GLY A 106 -0.93 -20.33 -11.07
CA GLY A 106 -0.06 -20.40 -12.24
C GLY A 106 0.23 -19.04 -12.89
N ASN A 107 0.31 -17.97 -12.09
CA ASN A 107 0.49 -16.59 -12.57
C ASN A 107 -0.55 -16.14 -13.60
N ASN A 108 -1.79 -16.64 -13.48
CA ASN A 108 -2.90 -16.34 -14.38
C ASN A 108 -4.03 -15.66 -13.60
N TRP A 109 -4.31 -14.39 -13.92
CA TRP A 109 -5.40 -13.61 -13.34
C TRP A 109 -6.76 -14.31 -13.46
N ALA A 110 -7.06 -14.91 -14.63
CA ALA A 110 -8.34 -15.55 -14.87
C ALA A 110 -8.55 -16.77 -13.95
N VAL A 111 -7.52 -17.57 -13.69
CA VAL A 111 -7.60 -18.67 -12.73
C VAL A 111 -7.88 -18.15 -11.32
N GLY A 112 -7.15 -17.11 -10.89
CA GLY A 112 -7.36 -16.48 -9.58
C GLY A 112 -8.76 -15.88 -9.43
N HIS A 113 -9.18 -15.09 -10.41
CA HIS A 113 -10.43 -14.33 -10.36
C HIS A 113 -11.68 -15.18 -10.61
N MET A 114 -11.67 -15.97 -11.70
CA MET A 114 -12.83 -16.75 -12.12
C MET A 114 -12.91 -18.09 -11.39
N THR A 115 -11.85 -18.91 -11.47
CA THR A 115 -11.87 -20.27 -10.91
C THR A 115 -11.85 -20.25 -9.39
N TYR A 116 -10.81 -19.67 -8.80
CA TYR A 116 -10.70 -19.64 -7.32
C TYR A 116 -11.67 -18.65 -6.68
N GLY A 117 -11.93 -17.51 -7.33
CA GLY A 117 -12.91 -16.55 -6.87
C GLY A 117 -14.33 -17.13 -6.76
N SER A 118 -14.70 -18.06 -7.63
CA SER A 118 -15.98 -18.77 -7.57
C SER A 118 -15.93 -19.93 -6.58
N ALA A 119 -14.88 -20.76 -6.64
CA ALA A 119 -14.76 -21.94 -5.80
C ALA A 119 -14.66 -21.61 -4.29
N TYR A 120 -13.99 -20.56 -3.94
CA TYR A 120 -13.77 -20.17 -2.53
C TYR A 120 -14.64 -19.00 -2.07
N ARG A 121 -15.61 -18.54 -2.89
CA ARG A 121 -16.46 -17.37 -2.59
C ARG A 121 -17.07 -17.43 -1.18
N GLU A 122 -17.74 -18.52 -0.85
CA GLU A 122 -18.43 -18.68 0.43
C GLU A 122 -17.45 -18.68 1.61
N GLN A 123 -16.33 -19.39 1.47
CA GLN A 123 -15.31 -19.44 2.51
C GLN A 123 -14.63 -18.08 2.73
N ILE A 124 -14.36 -17.33 1.66
CA ILE A 124 -13.79 -15.98 1.74
C ILE A 124 -14.76 -15.05 2.47
N VAL A 125 -16.03 -15.04 2.05
CA VAL A 125 -17.07 -14.19 2.67
C VAL A 125 -17.26 -14.53 4.14
N ASP A 126 -17.34 -15.82 4.50
CA ASP A 126 -17.45 -16.26 5.88
C ASP A 126 -16.23 -15.84 6.73
N THR A 127 -15.02 -15.98 6.17
CA THR A 127 -13.79 -15.56 6.85
C THR A 127 -13.75 -14.04 7.07
N LEU A 128 -14.15 -13.26 6.07
CA LEU A 128 -14.21 -11.80 6.16
C LEU A 128 -15.27 -11.34 7.18
N ARG A 129 -16.45 -11.97 7.18
CA ARG A 129 -17.51 -11.70 8.16
C ARG A 129 -17.06 -12.01 9.58
N LYS A 130 -16.42 -13.14 9.83
CA LYS A 130 -15.84 -13.47 11.14
C LYS A 130 -14.77 -12.46 11.58
N ALA A 131 -13.95 -11.98 10.65
CA ALA A 131 -12.97 -10.95 10.97
C ALA A 131 -13.66 -9.61 11.32
N ALA A 132 -14.72 -9.25 10.62
CA ALA A 132 -15.52 -8.04 10.87
C ALA A 132 -16.32 -8.11 12.18
N GLU A 133 -16.92 -9.27 12.51
CA GLU A 133 -17.66 -9.49 13.75
C GLU A 133 -16.81 -9.30 15.02
N HIS A 134 -15.51 -9.47 14.91
CA HIS A 134 -14.57 -9.17 15.99
C HIS A 134 -14.24 -7.68 16.12
N CYS A 135 -14.86 -6.81 15.33
CA CYS A 135 -14.66 -5.38 15.36
C CYS A 135 -15.94 -4.69 15.89
N ASP A 136 -15.79 -3.85 16.92
CA ASP A 136 -16.88 -3.03 17.46
C ASP A 136 -17.18 -1.83 16.53
N CYS A 137 -16.16 -1.32 15.84
CA CYS A 137 -16.25 -0.19 14.92
C CYS A 137 -15.27 -0.39 13.75
N LEU A 138 -15.66 -1.23 12.80
CA LEU A 138 -14.86 -1.47 11.59
C LEU A 138 -14.97 -0.28 10.66
N GLN A 139 -13.82 0.35 10.37
CA GLN A 139 -13.75 1.54 9.54
C GLN A 139 -13.13 1.27 8.18
N CYS A 140 -12.13 0.37 8.10
CA CYS A 140 -11.35 0.19 6.90
C CYS A 140 -10.91 -1.26 6.71
N PHE A 141 -10.92 -1.70 5.46
CA PHE A 141 -10.18 -2.86 4.99
C PHE A 141 -8.91 -2.41 4.27
N PHE A 142 -7.76 -2.93 4.71
CA PHE A 142 -6.51 -2.80 3.98
C PHE A 142 -6.26 -4.06 3.17
N LEU A 143 -6.27 -3.95 1.85
CA LEU A 143 -5.92 -5.04 0.96
C LEU A 143 -4.47 -4.88 0.48
N ILE A 144 -3.64 -5.91 0.66
CA ILE A 144 -2.24 -5.92 0.22
C ILE A 144 -2.07 -7.04 -0.81
N HIS A 145 -1.71 -6.69 -2.04
CA HIS A 145 -1.53 -7.66 -3.10
C HIS A 145 -0.54 -7.21 -4.17
N SER A 146 -0.06 -8.16 -4.99
CA SER A 146 0.72 -7.86 -6.19
C SER A 146 -0.15 -7.86 -7.43
N MET A 147 0.27 -7.09 -8.44
CA MET A 147 -0.41 -6.97 -9.74
C MET A 147 0.12 -7.96 -10.77
N GLY A 148 1.31 -8.55 -10.56
CA GLY A 148 1.99 -9.40 -11.55
C GLY A 148 1.63 -10.87 -11.50
N GLY A 149 1.34 -11.42 -10.30
CA GLY A 149 0.98 -12.83 -10.09
C GLY A 149 -0.50 -13.12 -10.35
N GLY A 150 -0.91 -14.38 -10.28
CA GLY A 150 -2.31 -14.76 -10.51
C GLY A 150 -3.18 -14.70 -9.25
N THR A 151 -2.69 -15.14 -8.09
CA THR A 151 -3.45 -15.09 -6.82
C THR A 151 -3.63 -13.64 -6.36
N GLY A 152 -2.54 -12.86 -6.24
CA GLY A 152 -2.61 -11.47 -5.80
C GLY A 152 -3.46 -10.61 -6.73
N SER A 153 -3.26 -10.67 -8.03
CA SER A 153 -4.00 -9.87 -9.01
C SER A 153 -5.42 -10.39 -9.24
N GLY A 154 -5.60 -11.71 -9.43
CA GLY A 154 -6.89 -12.30 -9.78
C GLY A 154 -7.80 -12.49 -8.57
N LEU A 155 -7.38 -13.32 -7.60
CA LEU A 155 -8.19 -13.56 -6.41
C LEU A 155 -8.26 -12.32 -5.52
N GLY A 156 -7.17 -11.52 -5.44
CA GLY A 156 -7.16 -10.26 -4.67
C GLY A 156 -8.20 -9.26 -5.15
N THR A 157 -8.33 -9.07 -6.47
CA THR A 157 -9.35 -8.17 -7.02
C THR A 157 -10.76 -8.76 -6.92
N ARG A 158 -10.93 -10.09 -6.97
CA ARG A 158 -12.23 -10.70 -6.67
C ARG A 158 -12.64 -10.47 -5.22
N VAL A 159 -11.71 -10.62 -4.28
CA VAL A 159 -11.96 -10.32 -2.86
C VAL A 159 -12.33 -8.85 -2.67
N LEU A 160 -11.69 -7.93 -3.39
CA LEU A 160 -12.04 -6.51 -3.35
C LEU A 160 -13.49 -6.25 -3.75
N GLY A 161 -13.97 -6.88 -4.83
CA GLY A 161 -15.38 -6.82 -5.22
C GLY A 161 -16.32 -7.42 -4.16
N LEU A 162 -15.93 -8.55 -3.54
CA LEU A 162 -16.70 -9.14 -2.44
C LEU A 162 -16.75 -8.24 -1.20
N LEU A 163 -15.68 -7.50 -0.90
CA LEU A 163 -15.67 -6.52 0.18
C LEU A 163 -16.66 -5.38 -0.09
N GLU A 164 -16.79 -4.93 -1.33
CA GLU A 164 -17.79 -3.93 -1.70
C GLU A 164 -19.23 -4.48 -1.61
N GLU A 165 -19.45 -5.72 -2.11
CA GLU A 165 -20.77 -6.38 -2.05
C GLU A 165 -21.23 -6.57 -0.58
N GLU A 166 -20.34 -6.99 0.32
CA GLU A 166 -20.69 -7.38 1.71
C GLU A 166 -20.60 -6.22 2.71
N PHE A 167 -19.71 -5.25 2.48
CA PHE A 167 -19.42 -4.14 3.39
C PHE A 167 -19.33 -2.79 2.64
N PRO A 168 -20.43 -2.34 2.00
CA PRO A 168 -20.42 -1.14 1.15
C PRO A 168 -20.03 0.14 1.89
N GLU A 169 -20.31 0.24 3.19
CA GLU A 169 -20.01 1.40 4.02
C GLU A 169 -18.58 1.44 4.56
N VAL A 170 -17.81 0.36 4.39
CA VAL A 170 -16.44 0.25 4.91
C VAL A 170 -15.44 0.65 3.86
N CYS A 171 -14.54 1.59 4.19
CA CYS A 171 -13.50 2.07 3.29
C CYS A 171 -12.52 0.95 2.88
N ARG A 172 -12.18 0.88 1.59
CA ARG A 172 -11.26 -0.11 0.99
C ARG A 172 -10.00 0.58 0.49
N ILE A 173 -8.92 0.48 1.27
CA ILE A 173 -7.60 0.99 0.90
C ILE A 173 -6.74 -0.17 0.39
N VAL A 174 -6.24 -0.04 -0.82
CA VAL A 174 -5.48 -1.10 -1.48
C VAL A 174 -4.02 -0.69 -1.65
N SER A 175 -3.09 -1.49 -1.12
CA SER A 175 -1.66 -1.38 -1.42
C SER A 175 -1.33 -2.37 -2.54
N SER A 176 -1.15 -1.86 -3.75
CA SER A 176 -0.92 -2.67 -4.95
C SER A 176 0.54 -2.55 -5.40
N ILE A 177 1.23 -3.71 -5.50
CA ILE A 177 2.62 -3.80 -5.92
C ILE A 177 2.68 -4.08 -7.42
N TYR A 178 3.15 -3.10 -8.19
CA TYR A 178 3.27 -3.16 -9.64
C TYR A 178 4.57 -3.87 -10.06
N PRO A 179 4.49 -4.76 -11.07
CA PRO A 179 5.66 -5.49 -11.55
C PRO A 179 6.63 -4.56 -12.27
N SER A 180 7.92 -4.87 -12.14
CA SER A 180 8.98 -4.20 -12.91
C SER A 180 8.99 -4.67 -14.37
N ALA A 181 9.77 -3.99 -15.21
CA ALA A 181 9.98 -4.43 -16.60
C ALA A 181 10.87 -5.69 -16.69
N GLU A 182 11.62 -5.98 -15.63
CA GLU A 182 12.59 -7.07 -15.54
C GLU A 182 12.03 -8.29 -14.76
N ASP A 183 10.72 -8.29 -14.43
CA ASP A 183 10.10 -9.40 -13.69
C ASP A 183 10.04 -10.67 -14.55
N ASP A 184 10.26 -11.83 -13.90
CA ASP A 184 10.28 -13.15 -14.54
C ASP A 184 8.92 -13.58 -15.13
N VAL A 185 7.81 -12.96 -14.71
CA VAL A 185 6.47 -13.30 -15.16
C VAL A 185 6.12 -12.56 -16.45
N VAL A 186 6.23 -13.26 -17.58
CA VAL A 186 5.97 -12.69 -18.91
C VAL A 186 4.54 -12.18 -19.08
N THR A 187 3.57 -12.80 -18.41
CA THR A 187 2.14 -12.45 -18.44
C THR A 187 1.75 -11.34 -17.49
N SER A 188 2.68 -10.80 -16.70
CA SER A 188 2.40 -9.75 -15.72
C SER A 188 1.68 -8.52 -16.29
N PRO A 189 1.89 -8.07 -17.55
CA PRO A 189 1.12 -6.97 -18.13
C PRO A 189 -0.37 -7.30 -18.29
N TYR A 190 -0.72 -8.54 -18.63
CA TYR A 190 -2.13 -8.95 -18.70
C TYR A 190 -2.77 -8.95 -17.31
N ASN A 191 -2.13 -9.61 -16.36
CA ASN A 191 -2.61 -9.67 -14.98
C ASN A 191 -2.82 -8.27 -14.40
N SER A 192 -1.86 -7.37 -14.62
CA SER A 192 -1.91 -6.00 -14.09
C SER A 192 -3.02 -5.17 -14.71
N VAL A 193 -3.24 -5.25 -16.04
CA VAL A 193 -4.30 -4.45 -16.69
C VAL A 193 -5.68 -4.97 -16.32
N LEU A 194 -5.87 -6.30 -16.24
CA LEU A 194 -7.13 -6.89 -15.78
C LEU A 194 -7.41 -6.51 -14.32
N ALA A 195 -6.41 -6.57 -13.46
CA ALA A 195 -6.54 -6.14 -12.07
C ALA A 195 -6.80 -4.64 -11.91
N MET A 196 -6.19 -3.79 -12.76
CA MET A 196 -6.42 -2.34 -12.74
C MET A 196 -7.88 -1.97 -13.01
N ARG A 197 -8.57 -2.70 -13.89
CA ARG A 197 -10.00 -2.51 -14.13
C ARG A 197 -10.79 -2.66 -12.83
N GLU A 198 -10.57 -3.76 -12.11
CA GLU A 198 -11.24 -4.06 -10.84
C GLU A 198 -10.89 -3.06 -9.73
N LEU A 199 -9.60 -2.65 -9.66
CA LEU A 199 -9.17 -1.63 -8.71
C LEU A 199 -9.84 -0.28 -8.96
N THR A 200 -9.96 0.12 -10.23
CA THR A 200 -10.59 1.39 -10.61
C THR A 200 -12.09 1.40 -10.31
N GLU A 201 -12.73 0.24 -10.30
CA GLU A 201 -14.16 0.08 -10.07
C GLU A 201 -14.51 -0.07 -8.57
N HIS A 202 -13.73 -0.85 -7.82
CA HIS A 202 -14.10 -1.31 -6.48
C HIS A 202 -13.30 -0.71 -5.30
N ALA A 203 -12.15 -0.05 -5.56
CA ALA A 203 -11.34 0.53 -4.48
C ALA A 203 -11.72 1.98 -4.19
N ASP A 204 -11.66 2.39 -2.92
CA ASP A 204 -11.81 3.80 -2.52
C ASP A 204 -10.49 4.56 -2.62
N CYS A 205 -9.37 3.90 -2.28
CA CYS A 205 -8.01 4.43 -2.42
C CYS A 205 -7.05 3.33 -2.86
N VAL A 206 -6.19 3.62 -3.82
CA VAL A 206 -5.11 2.73 -4.24
C VAL A 206 -3.76 3.41 -3.99
N LEU A 207 -2.87 2.68 -3.33
CA LEU A 207 -1.48 3.07 -3.08
C LEU A 207 -0.58 2.28 -4.04
N PRO A 208 -0.26 2.82 -5.22
CA PRO A 208 0.59 2.13 -6.17
C PRO A 208 2.05 2.16 -5.72
N VAL A 209 2.68 1.00 -5.70
CA VAL A 209 4.10 0.82 -5.38
C VAL A 209 4.75 0.03 -6.51
N GLU A 210 5.82 0.52 -7.10
CA GLU A 210 6.55 -0.18 -8.17
C GLU A 210 7.75 -0.94 -7.64
N ASN A 211 7.88 -2.22 -7.97
CA ASN A 211 9.04 -3.03 -7.61
C ASN A 211 10.36 -2.39 -8.04
N GLN A 212 10.42 -1.82 -9.25
CA GLN A 212 11.64 -1.17 -9.74
C GLN A 212 12.02 0.06 -8.90
N SER A 213 11.05 0.84 -8.47
CA SER A 213 11.30 1.99 -7.59
C SER A 213 11.86 1.53 -6.24
N LEU A 214 11.33 0.44 -5.68
CA LEU A 214 11.83 -0.15 -4.44
C LEU A 214 13.27 -0.66 -4.60
N VAL A 215 13.59 -1.32 -5.71
CA VAL A 215 14.97 -1.78 -6.02
C VAL A 215 15.93 -0.60 -6.11
N ASP A 216 15.53 0.47 -6.80
CA ASP A 216 16.35 1.67 -6.96
C ASP A 216 16.61 2.34 -5.58
N ILE A 217 15.59 2.41 -4.72
CA ILE A 217 15.70 2.92 -3.35
C ILE A 217 16.64 2.06 -2.50
N VAL A 218 16.46 0.74 -2.48
CA VAL A 218 17.31 -0.18 -1.70
C VAL A 218 18.76 -0.08 -2.15
N ASN A 219 19.03 -0.05 -3.46
CA ASN A 219 20.36 0.11 -3.99
C ASN A 219 21.00 1.44 -3.56
N LYS A 220 20.23 2.52 -3.54
CA LYS A 220 20.70 3.83 -3.08
C LYS A 220 21.03 3.83 -1.59
N ILE A 221 20.21 3.21 -0.75
CA ILE A 221 20.46 3.06 0.68
C ILE A 221 21.77 2.28 0.89
N ARG A 222 21.94 1.15 0.21
CA ARG A 222 23.16 0.34 0.29
C ARG A 222 24.42 1.10 -0.12
N GLN A 223 24.34 1.93 -1.16
CA GLN A 223 25.45 2.79 -1.58
C GLN A 223 25.82 3.84 -0.53
N MET A 224 24.83 4.41 0.16
CA MET A 224 25.08 5.38 1.23
C MET A 224 25.70 4.73 2.48
N SER A 225 25.30 3.50 2.83
CA SER A 225 25.82 2.78 4.00
C SER A 225 27.25 2.30 3.82
N HIS A 226 27.70 2.03 2.60
CA HIS A 226 29.07 1.55 2.33
C HIS A 226 30.12 2.67 2.22
N GLY A 227 29.79 3.92 2.58
CA GLY A 227 30.72 5.05 2.78
C GLY A 227 31.79 5.21 1.73
N GLY A 228 31.50 5.92 0.66
CA GLY A 228 32.44 6.78 -0.05
C GLY A 228 33.86 6.27 -0.37
N ARG A 229 34.01 5.25 -1.21
CA ARG A 229 35.14 5.14 -2.10
C ARG A 229 34.66 5.16 -3.54
N PRO A 230 34.91 6.23 -4.31
CA PRO A 230 34.66 6.22 -5.75
C PRO A 230 35.72 5.34 -6.42
N GLY A 231 35.34 4.20 -6.93
CA GLY A 231 36.25 3.44 -7.77
C GLY A 231 36.19 1.92 -7.78
N SER A 232 35.09 1.28 -7.42
CA SER A 232 34.88 -0.11 -7.82
C SER A 232 33.59 -0.24 -8.60
N ALA A 233 33.68 -0.34 -9.90
CA ALA A 233 32.60 -0.76 -10.77
C ALA A 233 32.16 -2.17 -10.31
N ILE A 234 31.09 -2.25 -9.56
CA ILE A 234 30.44 -3.52 -9.22
C ILE A 234 29.84 -4.02 -10.53
N LYS A 235 30.41 -5.12 -11.03
CA LYS A 235 29.82 -5.92 -12.10
C LYS A 235 28.36 -6.19 -11.70
N ARG A 236 27.44 -5.91 -12.62
CA ARG A 236 26.05 -6.31 -12.52
C ARG A 236 26.01 -7.84 -12.47
N ASP A 237 25.98 -8.39 -11.28
CA ASP A 237 25.61 -9.78 -11.09
C ASP A 237 24.07 -9.85 -11.16
N SER A 238 23.59 -10.12 -12.36
CA SER A 238 22.23 -10.54 -12.66
C SER A 238 21.85 -11.89 -12.03
N ALA A 239 22.64 -12.39 -11.08
CA ALA A 239 22.51 -13.72 -10.47
C ALA A 239 21.79 -13.75 -9.13
N VAL A 240 21.13 -12.65 -8.68
CA VAL A 240 20.45 -12.62 -7.37
C VAL A 240 18.97 -13.04 -7.46
N ILE A 241 18.49 -13.42 -8.64
CA ILE A 241 17.08 -13.80 -8.85
C ILE A 241 16.85 -15.32 -8.87
N SER A 242 17.90 -16.15 -8.90
CA SER A 242 17.71 -17.62 -8.83
C SER A 242 18.02 -18.14 -7.44
N GLY A 243 16.95 -18.49 -6.70
CA GLY A 243 17.05 -19.15 -5.40
C GLY A 243 17.73 -20.51 -5.49
N GLN A 244 18.88 -20.64 -4.81
CA GLN A 244 19.34 -21.92 -4.26
C GLN A 244 20.27 -21.69 -3.06
N GLY A 245 19.81 -22.16 -1.95
CA GLY A 245 20.39 -22.77 -0.79
C GLY A 245 21.74 -22.32 -0.22
N GLY A 246 21.72 -21.87 1.06
CA GLY A 246 22.90 -21.77 1.90
C GLY A 246 22.57 -21.13 3.25
N LEU A 247 22.56 -21.92 4.30
CA LEU A 247 22.41 -21.56 5.70
C LEU A 247 23.50 -20.59 6.17
N SER A 248 23.18 -19.33 6.26
CA SER A 248 23.74 -18.36 7.22
C SER A 248 22.94 -17.06 7.04
N GLY A 249 22.42 -16.44 8.09
CA GLY A 249 21.65 -15.20 8.21
C GLY A 249 21.59 -14.17 7.05
N ALA A 250 21.51 -14.61 5.81
CA ALA A 250 21.40 -13.78 4.63
C ALA A 250 19.98 -13.23 4.51
N GLU A 251 19.88 -11.93 4.45
CA GLU A 251 18.65 -11.17 4.16
C GLU A 251 17.98 -11.75 2.90
N LYS A 252 16.71 -12.12 2.98
CA LYS A 252 15.96 -12.62 1.82
C LYS A 252 15.87 -11.54 0.74
N PRO A 253 15.79 -11.90 -0.55
CA PRO A 253 15.88 -10.93 -1.66
C PRO A 253 14.91 -9.77 -1.57
N PHE A 254 13.70 -9.99 -1.05
CA PHE A 254 12.64 -8.99 -0.98
C PHE A 254 12.47 -8.34 0.41
N ASP A 255 13.20 -8.77 1.44
CA ASP A 255 12.99 -8.28 2.82
C ASP A 255 13.17 -6.76 2.94
N ALA A 256 14.18 -6.18 2.31
CA ALA A 256 14.40 -4.75 2.32
C ALA A 256 13.27 -3.97 1.62
N MET A 257 12.75 -4.48 0.51
CA MET A 257 11.62 -3.88 -0.22
C MET A 257 10.33 -4.00 0.58
N ASN A 258 10.03 -5.19 1.10
CA ASN A 258 8.88 -5.44 1.95
C ASN A 258 8.88 -4.54 3.20
N ASN A 259 10.07 -4.24 3.74
CA ASN A 259 10.23 -3.33 4.87
C ASN A 259 9.84 -1.89 4.51
N ILE A 260 10.18 -1.40 3.32
CA ILE A 260 9.77 -0.06 2.86
C ILE A 260 8.25 0.02 2.72
N VAL A 261 7.61 -1.00 2.12
CA VAL A 261 6.15 -1.05 1.99
C VAL A 261 5.47 -1.18 3.36
N ALA A 262 6.01 -1.99 4.26
CA ALA A 262 5.50 -2.07 5.63
C ALA A 262 5.60 -0.72 6.36
N ASN A 263 6.69 0.04 6.18
CA ASN A 263 6.81 1.40 6.73
C ASN A 263 5.80 2.38 6.11
N LEU A 264 5.46 2.26 4.83
CA LEU A 264 4.35 3.02 4.24
C LEU A 264 3.04 2.74 5.02
N LEU A 265 2.69 1.46 5.22
CA LEU A 265 1.49 1.07 5.94
C LEU A 265 1.51 1.51 7.41
N LEU A 266 2.66 1.45 8.08
CA LEU A 266 2.82 1.94 9.46
C LEU A 266 2.60 3.45 9.58
N ASN A 267 3.03 4.21 8.59
CA ASN A 267 2.85 5.66 8.61
C ASN A 267 1.40 6.06 8.30
N ILE A 268 0.74 5.42 7.33
CA ILE A 268 -0.66 5.71 7.01
C ILE A 268 -1.61 5.35 8.16
N THR A 269 -1.29 4.29 8.90
CA THR A 269 -2.08 3.82 10.06
C THR A 269 -1.69 4.47 11.38
N SER A 270 -0.68 5.34 11.40
CA SER A 270 -0.12 5.88 12.64
C SER A 270 -1.14 6.65 13.48
N SER A 271 -1.99 7.47 12.86
CA SER A 271 -3.02 8.24 13.57
C SER A 271 -4.18 7.38 14.09
N ALA A 272 -4.41 6.21 13.49
CA ALA A 272 -5.39 5.23 14.00
C ALA A 272 -4.83 4.41 15.19
N ARG A 273 -3.50 4.29 15.29
CA ARG A 273 -2.83 3.50 16.32
C ARG A 273 -2.33 4.33 17.50
N PHE A 274 -2.05 5.59 17.30
CA PHE A 274 -1.45 6.44 18.33
C PHE A 274 -2.04 7.85 18.30
N ASP A 275 -2.12 8.47 19.47
CA ASP A 275 -2.61 9.83 19.61
C ASP A 275 -1.64 10.87 19.04
N GLY A 276 -2.20 11.96 18.56
CA GLY A 276 -1.45 13.09 18.05
C GLY A 276 -2.22 14.40 18.19
N SER A 277 -1.54 15.51 18.00
CA SER A 277 -2.18 16.84 18.06
C SER A 277 -3.08 17.13 16.85
N LEU A 278 -2.85 16.44 15.72
CA LEU A 278 -3.67 16.52 14.51
C LEU A 278 -3.89 15.09 14.00
N ASN A 279 -4.87 14.41 14.57
CA ASN A 279 -5.24 13.08 14.11
C ASN A 279 -5.92 13.18 12.76
N MET A 280 -5.55 12.24 11.87
CA MET A 280 -6.18 12.06 10.58
C MET A 280 -6.74 10.65 10.50
N ASP A 281 -8.05 10.57 10.36
CA ASP A 281 -8.76 9.31 10.21
C ASP A 281 -8.53 8.71 8.82
N LEU A 282 -8.62 7.39 8.70
CA LEU A 282 -8.43 6.69 7.43
C LEU A 282 -9.48 7.09 6.39
N ASN A 283 -10.74 7.27 6.80
CA ASN A 283 -11.79 7.77 5.92
C ASN A 283 -11.52 9.19 5.43
N GLU A 284 -10.90 10.02 6.27
CA GLU A 284 -10.52 11.38 5.88
C GLU A 284 -9.47 11.39 4.76
N ILE A 285 -8.65 10.34 4.63
CA ILE A 285 -7.70 10.21 3.52
C ILE A 285 -8.47 10.15 2.20
N ALA A 286 -9.42 9.23 2.08
CA ALA A 286 -10.25 9.09 0.89
C ALA A 286 -11.03 10.39 0.60
N MET A 287 -11.72 10.93 1.59
CA MET A 287 -12.55 12.14 1.44
C MET A 287 -11.75 13.38 1.02
N ASN A 288 -10.54 13.56 1.51
CA ASN A 288 -9.73 14.75 1.22
C ASN A 288 -8.84 14.60 -0.02
N LEU A 289 -8.41 13.37 -0.35
CA LEU A 289 -7.45 13.16 -1.43
C LEU A 289 -8.08 12.66 -2.73
N VAL A 290 -9.32 12.20 -2.71
CA VAL A 290 -10.01 11.65 -3.89
C VAL A 290 -11.18 12.56 -4.27
N PRO A 291 -10.93 13.59 -5.09
CA PRO A 291 -11.99 14.51 -5.53
C PRO A 291 -12.93 13.90 -6.59
N PHE A 292 -12.45 12.88 -7.31
CA PHE A 292 -13.21 12.17 -8.34
C PHE A 292 -13.10 10.65 -8.09
N PRO A 293 -14.20 9.89 -8.07
CA PRO A 293 -14.19 8.48 -7.67
C PRO A 293 -13.16 7.60 -8.38
N ARG A 294 -12.93 7.80 -9.69
CA ARG A 294 -11.97 7.00 -10.48
C ARG A 294 -10.51 7.44 -10.31
N LEU A 295 -10.28 8.68 -9.90
CA LEU A 295 -8.94 9.25 -9.72
C LEU A 295 -8.46 9.10 -8.28
N HIS A 296 -8.44 7.87 -7.80
CA HIS A 296 -8.16 7.49 -6.42
C HIS A 296 -6.75 6.87 -6.20
N TYR A 297 -5.86 7.02 -7.18
CA TYR A 297 -4.49 6.53 -7.10
C TYR A 297 -3.59 7.55 -6.41
N LEU A 298 -3.20 7.24 -5.18
CA LEU A 298 -2.40 8.13 -4.33
C LEU A 298 -0.93 7.73 -4.37
N VAL A 299 -0.10 8.59 -4.93
CA VAL A 299 1.35 8.39 -5.03
C VAL A 299 1.99 8.55 -3.66
N PRO A 300 2.57 7.48 -3.09
CA PRO A 300 3.22 7.55 -1.80
C PRO A 300 4.69 7.95 -1.92
N SER A 301 5.14 8.76 -0.97
CA SER A 301 6.55 9.12 -0.78
C SER A 301 6.90 9.09 0.70
N LEU A 302 8.01 8.46 1.03
CA LEU A 302 8.41 8.22 2.41
C LEU A 302 9.78 8.85 2.72
N THR A 303 9.91 9.50 3.87
CA THR A 303 11.16 10.01 4.41
C THR A 303 11.23 9.84 5.94
N PRO A 304 12.40 9.48 6.50
CA PRO A 304 13.59 8.97 5.81
C PRO A 304 13.35 7.59 5.20
N LEU A 305 14.09 7.27 4.15
CA LEU A 305 14.13 5.91 3.61
C LEU A 305 15.22 5.13 4.36
N TYR A 306 14.83 4.01 4.94
CA TYR A 306 15.74 3.12 5.67
C TYR A 306 15.28 1.66 5.56
N THR A 307 16.24 0.77 5.66
CA THR A 307 16.02 -0.65 5.91
C THR A 307 16.37 -0.94 7.37
N LEU A 308 15.90 -2.04 7.94
CA LEU A 308 16.17 -2.38 9.36
C LEU A 308 17.66 -2.50 9.71
N ALA A 309 18.51 -2.76 8.71
CA ALA A 309 19.96 -2.84 8.87
C ALA A 309 20.61 -1.46 9.10
N ASP A 310 19.93 -0.36 8.71
CA ASP A 310 20.50 0.98 8.64
C ASP A 310 20.00 1.91 9.76
N VAL A 311 19.84 1.39 10.98
CA VAL A 311 19.46 2.18 12.19
C VAL A 311 20.50 3.27 12.51
N SER A 312 21.68 3.22 11.88
CA SER A 312 22.76 4.21 12.03
C SER A 312 22.70 5.39 11.07
N VAL A 313 21.64 5.52 10.25
CA VAL A 313 21.50 6.67 9.35
C VAL A 313 21.36 7.95 10.17
N PRO A 314 22.19 8.98 9.91
CA PRO A 314 22.13 10.22 10.68
C PRO A 314 20.75 10.87 10.56
N THR A 315 20.23 11.34 11.70
CA THR A 315 18.92 12.00 11.78
C THR A 315 18.90 13.20 10.85
N ARG A 316 17.97 13.19 9.88
CA ARG A 316 17.79 14.32 8.96
C ARG A 316 17.03 15.45 9.64
N ARG A 317 17.37 16.69 9.26
CA ARG A 317 16.62 17.86 9.71
C ARG A 317 15.21 17.83 9.10
N LEU A 318 14.22 18.28 9.85
CA LEU A 318 12.82 18.30 9.42
C LEU A 318 12.64 19.02 8.07
N ASP A 319 13.24 20.21 7.90
CA ASP A 319 13.14 20.98 6.66
C ASP A 319 13.67 20.21 5.43
N GLN A 320 14.70 19.38 5.61
CA GLN A 320 15.24 18.55 4.56
C GLN A 320 14.30 17.38 4.25
N MET A 321 13.69 16.75 5.26
CA MET A 321 12.71 15.68 5.06
C MET A 321 11.53 16.15 4.20
N PHE A 322 11.03 17.37 4.43
CA PHE A 322 9.98 17.94 3.58
C PHE A 322 10.43 18.14 2.13
N SER A 323 11.66 18.55 1.91
CA SER A 323 12.20 18.71 0.55
C SER A 323 12.44 17.36 -0.14
N ASP A 324 12.89 16.36 0.62
CA ASP A 324 13.14 15.00 0.17
C ASP A 324 11.85 14.27 -0.22
N ALA A 325 10.76 14.46 0.57
CA ALA A 325 9.46 13.84 0.32
C ALA A 325 8.89 14.16 -1.08
N PHE A 326 9.21 15.30 -1.64
CA PHE A 326 8.79 15.70 -2.98
C PHE A 326 9.88 15.47 -4.05
N SER A 327 10.99 14.83 -3.70
CA SER A 327 12.01 14.45 -4.67
C SER A 327 11.64 13.15 -5.39
N LYS A 328 12.08 13.00 -6.63
CA LYS A 328 11.87 11.78 -7.42
C LYS A 328 12.39 10.51 -6.72
N ASP A 329 13.48 10.65 -5.98
CA ASP A 329 14.18 9.53 -5.34
C ASP A 329 13.47 8.93 -4.12
N HIS A 330 12.45 9.60 -3.61
CA HIS A 330 11.67 9.18 -2.44
C HIS A 330 10.26 8.70 -2.81
N GLN A 331 9.90 8.79 -4.10
CA GLN A 331 8.63 8.28 -4.60
C GLN A 331 8.68 6.76 -4.68
N LEU A 332 7.59 6.09 -4.26
CA LEU A 332 7.49 4.62 -4.39
C LEU A 332 7.02 4.18 -5.79
N ILE A 333 6.87 5.13 -6.71
CA ILE A 333 6.67 4.91 -8.15
C ILE A 333 7.72 5.69 -8.95
N ARG A 334 8.00 5.24 -10.17
CA ARG A 334 8.98 5.90 -11.07
C ARG A 334 8.39 7.08 -11.80
N ALA A 335 7.96 8.10 -11.05
CA ALA A 335 7.38 9.32 -11.59
C ALA A 335 8.00 10.56 -10.93
N ASP A 336 7.90 11.71 -11.60
CA ASP A 336 8.36 13.00 -11.07
C ASP A 336 7.13 13.88 -10.75
N PRO A 337 6.69 13.94 -9.50
CA PRO A 337 5.47 14.65 -9.13
C PRO A 337 5.60 16.18 -9.28
N LYS A 338 6.83 16.74 -9.25
CA LYS A 338 7.04 18.20 -9.38
C LYS A 338 6.68 18.74 -10.76
N ARG A 339 6.71 17.89 -11.78
CA ARG A 339 6.41 18.30 -13.16
C ARG A 339 4.93 18.17 -13.50
N CYS A 340 4.17 17.49 -12.68
CA CYS A 340 2.78 17.14 -12.90
C CYS A 340 1.87 17.89 -11.93
N LEU A 341 0.56 17.82 -12.15
CA LEU A 341 -0.42 18.60 -11.42
C LEU A 341 -0.87 17.84 -10.16
N TYR A 342 -0.95 18.53 -9.03
CA TYR A 342 -1.51 18.00 -7.78
C TYR A 342 -2.99 18.30 -7.69
N LEU A 343 -3.80 17.29 -7.44
CA LEU A 343 -5.21 17.43 -7.13
C LEU A 343 -5.41 17.67 -5.63
N ALA A 344 -4.71 16.89 -4.82
CA ALA A 344 -4.65 17.02 -3.37
C ALA A 344 -3.38 16.34 -2.83
N CYS A 345 -2.96 16.69 -1.61
CA CYS A 345 -1.81 16.09 -0.97
C CYS A 345 -2.03 15.98 0.54
N ALA A 346 -1.75 14.82 1.12
CA ALA A 346 -1.68 14.66 2.56
C ALA A 346 -0.24 14.52 3.03
N LEU A 347 0.07 15.13 4.17
CA LEU A 347 1.34 15.01 4.86
C LEU A 347 1.10 14.40 6.24
N MET A 348 1.59 13.20 6.45
CA MET A 348 1.54 12.51 7.73
C MET A 348 2.90 12.55 8.39
N VAL A 349 3.01 13.30 9.45
CA VAL A 349 4.26 13.49 10.20
C VAL A 349 4.19 12.74 11.51
N ARG A 350 5.25 12.03 11.85
CA ARG A 350 5.39 11.33 13.13
C ARG A 350 6.57 11.86 13.91
N GLY A 351 6.40 11.96 15.24
CA GLY A 351 7.41 12.43 16.16
C GLY A 351 7.07 13.76 16.80
N ASN A 352 7.97 14.28 17.65
CA ASN A 352 7.77 15.54 18.35
C ASN A 352 8.04 16.72 17.40
N VAL A 353 7.00 17.12 16.64
CA VAL A 353 7.05 18.22 15.67
C VAL A 353 6.02 19.28 16.06
N GLN A 354 6.40 20.55 16.03
CA GLN A 354 5.47 21.63 16.28
C GLN A 354 4.64 21.93 15.02
N VAL A 355 3.37 22.26 15.22
CA VAL A 355 2.45 22.66 14.14
C VAL A 355 2.98 23.88 13.37
N SER A 356 3.67 24.80 14.05
CA SER A 356 4.32 25.97 13.44
C SER A 356 5.41 25.58 12.43
N ASP A 357 6.22 24.57 12.75
CA ASP A 357 7.26 24.08 11.84
C ASP A 357 6.67 23.38 10.63
N LEU A 358 5.60 22.61 10.84
CA LEU A 358 4.84 21.99 9.77
C LEU A 358 4.29 23.04 8.79
N ARG A 359 3.60 24.05 9.32
CA ARG A 359 3.04 25.14 8.51
C ARG A 359 4.12 25.91 7.73
N ARG A 360 5.21 26.27 8.38
CA ARG A 360 6.35 26.94 7.74
C ARG A 360 6.91 26.14 6.56
N ASN A 361 7.06 24.82 6.71
CA ASN A 361 7.56 23.95 5.65
C ASN A 361 6.57 23.82 4.49
N ILE A 362 5.26 23.74 4.77
CA ILE A 362 4.22 23.71 3.73
C ILE A 362 4.23 25.02 2.94
N GLU A 363 4.25 26.18 3.61
CA GLU A 363 4.30 27.49 2.94
C GLU A 363 5.53 27.64 2.05
N ARG A 364 6.67 27.09 2.46
CA ARG A 364 7.89 27.05 1.64
C ARG A 364 7.75 26.17 0.39
N LEU A 365 7.00 25.06 0.48
CA LEU A 365 6.83 24.12 -0.62
C LEU A 365 5.74 24.54 -1.61
N LYS A 366 4.68 25.20 -1.16
CA LYS A 366 3.55 25.63 -2.00
C LYS A 366 3.95 26.25 -3.34
N PRO A 367 4.90 27.23 -3.42
CA PRO A 367 5.25 27.86 -4.69
C PRO A 367 5.90 26.90 -5.70
N SER A 368 6.47 25.80 -5.23
CA SER A 368 7.19 24.82 -6.07
C SER A 368 6.31 23.68 -6.58
N LEU A 369 5.07 23.57 -6.09
CA LEU A 369 4.17 22.47 -6.39
C LEU A 369 2.94 22.98 -7.13
N PRO A 370 2.71 22.55 -8.37
CA PRO A 370 1.57 23.01 -9.17
C PRO A 370 0.30 22.28 -8.72
N PHE A 371 -0.58 22.97 -8.00
CA PHE A 371 -1.91 22.51 -7.65
C PHE A 371 -2.95 22.90 -8.70
N VAL A 372 -4.05 22.17 -8.78
CA VAL A 372 -5.22 22.51 -9.58
C VAL A 372 -5.81 23.85 -9.12
N SER A 373 -6.33 24.67 -10.06
CA SER A 373 -6.83 26.02 -9.78
C SER A 373 -8.00 26.05 -8.79
N TRP A 374 -8.83 25.02 -8.80
CA TRP A 374 -10.01 24.89 -7.93
C TRP A 374 -9.68 24.33 -6.54
N ASN A 375 -8.47 23.82 -6.27
CA ASN A 375 -8.05 23.26 -4.97
C ASN A 375 -6.60 23.65 -4.63
N GLN A 376 -6.28 24.94 -4.63
CA GLN A 376 -4.93 25.43 -4.31
C GLN A 376 -4.50 25.19 -2.86
N GLU A 377 -5.47 25.05 -1.97
CA GLU A 377 -5.28 24.73 -0.54
C GLU A 377 -5.51 23.23 -0.25
N GLY A 378 -5.39 22.35 -1.24
CA GLY A 378 -5.61 20.92 -1.17
C GLY A 378 -4.59 20.14 -0.32
N TRP A 379 -4.22 20.71 0.83
CA TRP A 379 -3.33 20.11 1.81
C TRP A 379 -4.09 19.58 2.99
N LYS A 380 -3.88 18.29 3.29
CA LYS A 380 -4.29 17.69 4.56
C LYS A 380 -3.05 17.33 5.37
N THR A 381 -3.08 17.58 6.67
CA THR A 381 -1.94 17.30 7.55
C THR A 381 -2.37 16.45 8.72
N GLY A 382 -1.61 15.39 8.99
CA GLY A 382 -1.72 14.56 10.17
C GLY A 382 -0.43 14.64 10.99
N LEU A 383 -0.54 14.72 12.30
CA LEU A 383 0.59 14.77 13.22
C LEU A 383 0.38 13.78 14.36
N CYS A 384 1.14 12.70 14.33
CA CYS A 384 1.20 11.69 15.37
C CYS A 384 2.38 11.94 16.28
N SER A 385 2.19 11.90 17.61
CA SER A 385 3.23 12.17 18.60
C SER A 385 4.28 11.05 18.71
N VAL A 386 3.93 9.84 18.28
CA VAL A 386 4.79 8.66 18.40
C VAL A 386 5.69 8.52 17.17
N PRO A 387 7.02 8.65 17.34
CA PRO A 387 7.97 8.44 16.25
C PRO A 387 8.06 6.95 15.87
N PRO A 388 8.52 6.62 14.64
CA PRO A 388 8.83 5.24 14.30
C PRO A 388 10.00 4.71 15.11
N VAL A 389 10.05 3.39 15.32
CA VAL A 389 11.13 2.76 16.10
C VAL A 389 12.49 3.02 15.46
N GLY A 390 13.44 3.52 16.24
CA GLY A 390 14.80 3.82 15.79
C GLY A 390 15.00 5.19 15.13
N HIS A 391 13.93 5.98 14.95
CA HIS A 391 14.00 7.31 14.33
C HIS A 391 13.29 8.36 15.18
N SER A 392 13.75 9.62 15.11
CA SER A 392 13.12 10.73 15.82
C SER A 392 11.85 11.24 15.11
N HIS A 393 11.79 11.13 13.79
CA HIS A 393 10.70 11.63 12.97
C HIS A 393 10.54 10.77 11.72
N SER A 394 9.33 10.75 11.17
CA SER A 394 9.06 10.30 9.79
C SER A 394 8.01 11.20 9.15
N LEU A 395 8.04 11.25 7.83
CA LEU A 395 7.09 11.98 6.99
C LEU A 395 6.66 11.07 5.85
N LEU A 396 5.37 10.82 5.75
CA LEU A 396 4.73 10.23 4.60
C LEU A 396 3.96 11.33 3.85
N ALA A 397 4.24 11.49 2.57
CA ALA A 397 3.43 12.29 1.66
C ALA A 397 2.60 11.36 0.78
N LEU A 398 1.28 11.57 0.77
CA LEU A 398 0.35 10.92 -0.14
C LEU A 398 -0.19 11.98 -1.10
N ALA A 399 0.13 11.86 -2.37
CA ALA A 399 -0.26 12.84 -3.36
C ALA A 399 -1.20 12.23 -4.40
N ASN A 400 -2.40 12.78 -4.56
CA ASN A 400 -3.16 12.57 -5.77
C ASN A 400 -2.57 13.48 -6.85
N ASN A 401 -1.79 12.89 -7.74
CA ASN A 401 -0.98 13.63 -8.71
C ASN A 401 -1.05 12.97 -10.08
N THR A 402 -1.18 13.77 -11.11
CA THR A 402 -1.30 13.29 -12.49
C THR A 402 -0.06 12.55 -13.02
N CYS A 403 1.06 12.55 -12.25
CA CYS A 403 2.27 11.78 -12.62
C CYS A 403 2.03 10.27 -12.65
N VAL A 404 1.04 9.74 -11.94
CA VAL A 404 0.69 8.31 -11.93
C VAL A 404 0.37 7.78 -13.34
N LYS A 405 -0.12 8.65 -14.23
CA LYS A 405 -0.41 8.26 -15.62
C LYS A 405 0.80 7.70 -16.37
N THR A 406 2.03 8.08 -15.98
CA THR A 406 3.25 7.57 -16.64
C THR A 406 3.38 6.06 -16.43
N THR A 407 3.16 5.58 -15.22
CA THR A 407 3.12 4.15 -14.89
C THR A 407 2.03 3.43 -15.68
N PHE A 408 0.84 4.03 -15.78
CA PHE A 408 -0.28 3.46 -16.55
C PHE A 408 -0.01 3.40 -18.05
N MET A 409 0.66 4.42 -18.60
CA MET A 409 1.06 4.43 -20.01
C MET A 409 2.10 3.34 -20.32
N GLU A 410 3.10 3.15 -19.48
CA GLU A 410 4.09 2.09 -19.60
C GLU A 410 3.42 0.71 -19.54
N LEU A 411 2.50 0.52 -18.59
CA LEU A 411 1.74 -0.72 -18.45
C LEU A 411 0.88 -1.00 -19.71
N ARG A 412 0.16 0.01 -20.20
CA ARG A 412 -0.64 -0.09 -21.44
C ARG A 412 0.21 -0.45 -22.64
N GLU A 413 1.40 0.12 -22.76
CA GLU A 413 2.32 -0.18 -23.86
C GLU A 413 2.79 -1.64 -23.81
N ARG A 414 3.20 -2.12 -22.63
CA ARG A 414 3.62 -3.52 -22.40
C ARG A 414 2.49 -4.50 -22.70
N PHE A 415 1.30 -4.23 -22.22
CA PHE A 415 0.09 -5.00 -22.52
C PHE A 415 -0.18 -5.06 -24.05
N THR A 416 -0.19 -3.91 -24.71
CA THR A 416 -0.51 -3.80 -26.14
C THR A 416 0.49 -4.56 -27.00
N LYS A 417 1.79 -4.57 -26.62
CA LYS A 417 2.83 -5.35 -27.33
C LYS A 417 2.54 -6.86 -27.30
N LEU A 418 2.09 -7.40 -26.17
CA LEU A 418 1.72 -8.81 -26.03
C LEU A 418 0.38 -9.11 -26.73
N TYR A 419 -0.62 -8.27 -26.50
CA TYR A 419 -1.99 -8.48 -26.99
C TYR A 419 -2.09 -8.46 -28.50
N ARG A 420 -1.38 -7.54 -29.21
CA ARG A 420 -1.31 -7.50 -30.67
C ARG A 420 -0.77 -8.79 -31.28
N LYS A 421 0.15 -9.46 -30.58
CA LYS A 421 0.73 -10.75 -31.01
C LYS A 421 -0.10 -11.95 -30.54
N LYS A 422 -1.16 -11.72 -29.76
CA LYS A 422 -1.94 -12.76 -29.08
C LYS A 422 -1.06 -13.74 -28.27
N ALA A 423 0.10 -13.25 -27.77
CA ALA A 423 1.04 -14.07 -27.03
C ALA A 423 0.44 -14.46 -25.67
N HIS A 424 0.53 -15.75 -25.32
CA HIS A 424 0.01 -16.32 -24.07
C HIS A 424 -1.49 -16.17 -23.81
N LEU A 425 -2.25 -15.59 -24.74
CA LEU A 425 -3.68 -15.32 -24.57
C LEU A 425 -4.51 -16.60 -24.38
N HIS A 426 -4.10 -17.70 -25.04
CA HIS A 426 -4.80 -18.98 -24.97
C HIS A 426 -4.86 -19.56 -23.55
N HIS A 427 -3.88 -19.29 -22.70
CA HIS A 427 -3.89 -19.75 -21.28
C HIS A 427 -5.02 -19.11 -20.47
N TYR A 428 -5.38 -17.88 -20.81
CA TYR A 428 -6.51 -17.18 -20.17
C TYR A 428 -7.85 -17.66 -20.72
N LEU A 429 -7.96 -17.80 -22.04
CA LEU A 429 -9.19 -18.22 -22.71
C LEU A 429 -9.58 -19.69 -22.48
N GLN A 430 -8.67 -20.50 -21.91
CA GLN A 430 -8.98 -21.86 -21.45
C GLN A 430 -9.75 -21.88 -20.11
N VAL A 431 -9.76 -20.75 -19.39
CA VAL A 431 -10.46 -20.63 -18.11
C VAL A 431 -11.95 -20.37 -18.39
N GLU A 432 -12.82 -21.15 -17.78
CA GLU A 432 -14.26 -21.01 -17.91
C GLU A 432 -14.73 -19.62 -17.46
N GLY A 433 -15.58 -19.00 -18.28
CA GLY A 433 -16.06 -17.63 -18.05
C GLY A 433 -15.14 -16.51 -18.54
N MET A 434 -13.92 -16.83 -19.02
CA MET A 434 -13.00 -15.82 -19.56
C MET A 434 -13.15 -15.65 -21.05
N GLU A 435 -13.51 -14.45 -21.48
CA GLU A 435 -13.68 -14.09 -22.90
C GLU A 435 -12.62 -13.07 -23.34
N GLN A 436 -12.43 -12.98 -24.65
CA GLN A 436 -11.51 -11.99 -25.24
C GLN A 436 -11.99 -10.54 -24.99
N SER A 437 -13.29 -10.33 -24.80
CA SER A 437 -13.90 -9.05 -24.47
C SER A 437 -13.29 -8.42 -23.20
N PHE A 438 -13.00 -9.23 -22.17
CA PHE A 438 -12.38 -8.76 -20.91
C PHE A 438 -11.07 -8.00 -21.13
N PHE A 439 -10.24 -8.47 -22.07
CA PHE A 439 -8.97 -7.79 -22.39
C PHE A 439 -9.19 -6.44 -23.05
N SER A 440 -10.16 -6.36 -23.98
CA SER A 440 -10.48 -5.10 -24.66
C SER A 440 -11.15 -4.09 -23.73
N GLU A 441 -12.02 -4.56 -22.85
CA GLU A 441 -12.68 -3.73 -21.82
C GLU A 441 -11.67 -3.20 -20.79
N ALA A 442 -10.79 -4.07 -20.29
CA ALA A 442 -9.74 -3.65 -19.34
C ALA A 442 -8.78 -2.64 -19.98
N LEU A 443 -8.39 -2.85 -21.25
CA LEU A 443 -7.57 -1.89 -22.00
C LEU A 443 -8.33 -0.57 -22.22
N GLY A 444 -9.63 -0.64 -22.51
CA GLY A 444 -10.50 0.53 -22.66
C GLY A 444 -10.61 1.33 -21.36
N SER A 445 -10.86 0.66 -20.23
CA SER A 445 -10.90 1.27 -18.89
C SER A 445 -9.59 1.98 -18.54
N LEU A 446 -8.44 1.28 -18.73
CA LEU A 446 -7.12 1.87 -18.50
C LEU A 446 -6.84 3.07 -19.41
N SER A 447 -7.26 3.01 -20.68
CA SER A 447 -7.07 4.12 -21.63
C SER A 447 -7.91 5.33 -21.25
N SER A 448 -9.18 5.14 -20.87
CA SER A 448 -10.06 6.18 -20.36
C SER A 448 -9.48 6.85 -19.09
N LEU A 449 -8.95 6.05 -18.16
CA LEU A 449 -8.32 6.57 -16.95
C LEU A 449 -7.08 7.45 -17.27
N ILE A 450 -6.25 7.03 -18.23
CA ILE A 450 -5.10 7.81 -18.70
C ILE A 450 -5.56 9.14 -19.32
N GLU A 451 -6.64 9.12 -20.12
CA GLU A 451 -7.20 10.30 -20.75
C GLU A 451 -7.74 11.29 -19.70
N GLU A 452 -8.44 10.82 -18.66
CA GLU A 452 -8.92 11.64 -17.56
C GLU A 452 -7.77 12.39 -16.86
N TYR A 453 -6.67 11.69 -16.55
CA TYR A 453 -5.47 12.33 -15.97
C TYR A 453 -4.79 13.29 -16.98
N HIS A 454 -4.87 13.00 -18.28
CA HIS A 454 -4.29 13.87 -19.31
C HIS A 454 -5.08 15.16 -19.51
N GLU A 455 -6.41 15.06 -19.46
CA GLU A 455 -7.28 16.24 -19.52
C GLU A 455 -7.04 17.20 -18.37
N LEU A 456 -6.84 16.67 -17.16
CA LEU A 456 -6.47 17.49 -16.00
C LEU A 456 -5.13 18.21 -16.20
N ASP A 457 -4.12 17.51 -16.74
CA ASP A 457 -2.83 18.15 -17.05
C ASP A 457 -2.94 19.24 -18.14
N ALA A 458 -3.84 19.09 -19.09
CA ALA A 458 -4.09 20.08 -20.15
C ALA A 458 -4.68 21.39 -19.57
N THR A 459 -5.26 21.36 -18.37
CA THR A 459 -5.71 22.57 -17.66
C THR A 459 -4.56 23.35 -17.03
N LYS A 460 -3.34 22.75 -16.94
CA LYS A 460 -2.14 23.39 -16.47
C LYS A 460 -1.77 24.56 -17.39
N GLY A 461 -1.96 25.79 -16.91
CA GLY A 461 -1.70 27.02 -17.67
C GLY A 461 -2.94 27.74 -18.19
N ARG A 462 -4.12 27.16 -18.09
CA ARG A 462 -5.35 27.94 -18.17
C ARG A 462 -5.57 28.62 -16.83
N LEU A 463 -5.00 29.80 -16.67
CA LEU A 463 -5.47 30.75 -15.64
C LEU A 463 -6.97 30.89 -15.87
N MET A 464 -7.81 30.46 -14.92
CA MET A 464 -9.19 30.92 -14.90
C MET A 464 -9.12 32.43 -14.89
N PRO A 465 -9.80 33.14 -15.80
CA PRO A 465 -9.88 34.57 -15.71
C PRO A 465 -10.33 34.90 -14.28
N ASP A 466 -9.61 35.80 -13.61
CA ASP A 466 -9.94 36.25 -12.26
C ASP A 466 -11.45 36.42 -12.18
N ALA A 467 -12.11 35.60 -11.36
CA ALA A 467 -13.52 35.80 -11.08
C ALA A 467 -13.65 37.24 -10.57
N PRO A 468 -14.51 38.05 -11.18
CA PRO A 468 -14.60 39.46 -10.82
C PRO A 468 -14.80 39.53 -9.30
N ARG A 469 -13.85 40.14 -8.58
CA ARG A 469 -13.99 40.36 -7.14
C ARG A 469 -15.30 41.13 -6.98
N LEU A 470 -16.26 40.51 -6.29
CA LEU A 470 -17.45 41.23 -5.84
C LEU A 470 -16.94 42.45 -5.06
N SER A 471 -16.96 43.64 -5.70
CA SER A 471 -16.77 44.89 -5.02
C SER A 471 -17.96 45.06 -4.10
N ILE A 472 -17.76 44.87 -2.80
CA ILE A 472 -18.73 45.29 -1.79
C ILE A 472 -18.78 46.82 -1.97
N ALA A 473 -19.89 47.31 -2.52
CA ALA A 473 -20.15 48.75 -2.56
C ALA A 473 -20.22 49.24 -1.12
N THR A 474 -19.28 50.10 -0.75
CA THR A 474 -19.29 50.88 0.48
C THR A 474 -20.42 51.90 0.42
#